data_b148769c55715c89ef9f72851cf75e22
#
_entry.id   b148769c55715c89ef9f72851cf75e22
#
_cell.length_a   1.000
_cell.length_b   1.000
_cell.length_c   1.000
_cell.angle_alpha   90.00
_cell.angle_beta   90.00
_cell.angle_gamma   90.00
#
_symmetry.space_group_name_H-M   'P 1'
#
loop_
_entity.id
_entity.type
_entity.pdbx_description
1 polymer ?
#
loop_
_entity_poly.entity_id
_entity_poly.type
_entity_poly.pdbx_seq_one_letter_code
_entity_poly.pdbx_strand_id
1 'polypeptide(L)'
;MKFTVDSSVLTDCVQWVSRSLSTRPIMTALLGIVIDVDGDVTLSASDLETSAKSSLKAEIKEKGRVLVPGRLLAEISRSLPNKPTIFTLDGNRVQVNSGSAKFALPTLPLNEYPNLPKLPNTSGMIASDIFATAVNQVAIAAGRDDSLPTLTGIHIEVNKNTITMAATDRYRLAVREIPWTPSDPELTTSALLRARTLADAARTIATTKELSFAIAPTTATERLIGFSTDTKSMTSRQLDGTFPPYKHLIPTESASTAVIERSEEHTSELQSPCNLVCRLLLEKK
;
A
#
# COMPACT_ATOMS: atom_id res chain seq x y z
N MET A 1 27.67 7.18 10.17
CA MET A 1 26.87 6.55 9.09
C MET A 1 27.35 7.10 7.75
N LYS A 2 27.79 6.21 6.84
CA LYS A 2 28.19 6.61 5.48
C LYS A 2 27.94 5.48 4.49
N PHE A 3 27.22 5.76 3.39
CA PHE A 3 26.94 4.79 2.34
C PHE A 3 26.77 5.47 0.96
N THR A 4 26.92 4.68 -0.10
CA THR A 4 26.72 5.10 -1.49
C THR A 4 25.63 4.23 -2.13
N VAL A 5 24.70 4.86 -2.85
CA VAL A 5 23.56 4.22 -3.48
C VAL A 5 23.30 4.82 -4.87
N ASP A 6 22.69 4.02 -5.74
CA ASP A 6 22.17 4.54 -7.02
C ASP A 6 20.96 5.47 -6.77
N SER A 7 20.96 6.63 -7.43
CA SER A 7 19.92 7.65 -7.23
C SER A 7 18.54 7.19 -7.69
N SER A 8 18.44 6.35 -8.71
CA SER A 8 17.15 5.83 -9.21
C SER A 8 16.53 4.87 -8.23
N VAL A 9 17.33 3.94 -7.68
CA VAL A 9 16.91 2.97 -6.65
C VAL A 9 16.49 3.69 -5.38
N LEU A 10 17.30 4.69 -4.96
CA LEU A 10 16.96 5.53 -3.81
C LEU A 10 15.60 6.22 -3.98
N THR A 11 15.40 6.85 -5.15
CA THR A 11 14.17 7.59 -5.45
C THR A 11 12.95 6.69 -5.39
N ASP A 12 13.01 5.49 -5.95
CA ASP A 12 11.92 4.51 -5.90
C ASP A 12 11.62 4.07 -4.46
N CYS A 13 12.65 3.77 -3.66
CA CYS A 13 12.50 3.41 -2.26
C CYS A 13 11.92 4.54 -1.40
N VAL A 14 12.42 5.77 -1.58
CA VAL A 14 11.92 6.95 -0.86
C VAL A 14 10.46 7.25 -1.24
N GLN A 15 10.11 7.15 -2.51
CA GLN A 15 8.73 7.34 -2.97
C GLN A 15 7.78 6.29 -2.37
N TRP A 16 8.24 5.05 -2.23
CA TRP A 16 7.47 4.00 -1.59
C TRP A 16 7.16 4.34 -0.14
N VAL A 17 8.19 4.57 0.68
CA VAL A 17 8.00 4.80 2.12
C VAL A 17 7.32 6.13 2.41
N SER A 18 7.50 7.16 1.57
CA SER A 18 6.91 8.49 1.77
C SER A 18 5.38 8.49 1.73
N ARG A 19 4.74 7.47 1.15
CA ARG A 19 3.28 7.32 1.14
C ARG A 19 2.68 7.02 2.52
N SER A 20 3.48 6.44 3.41
CA SER A 20 3.11 6.18 4.80
C SER A 20 3.51 7.31 5.75
N LEU A 21 3.91 8.47 5.23
CA LEU A 21 4.13 9.65 6.05
C LEU A 21 2.80 10.27 6.46
N SER A 22 2.67 10.60 7.73
CA SER A 22 1.49 11.30 8.23
C SER A 22 1.32 12.66 7.56
N THR A 23 0.07 12.99 7.18
CA THR A 23 -0.28 14.32 6.69
C THR A 23 -0.63 15.28 7.83
N ARG A 24 -1.10 14.75 8.95
CA ARG A 24 -1.46 15.47 10.19
C ARG A 24 -0.89 14.71 11.38
N PRO A 25 0.42 14.80 11.62
CA PRO A 25 1.07 14.00 12.65
C PRO A 25 0.69 14.49 14.04
N ILE A 26 0.47 13.56 14.93
CA ILE A 26 0.35 13.82 16.38
C ILE A 26 1.71 13.99 17.06
N MET A 27 2.79 13.53 16.42
CA MET A 27 4.18 13.67 16.84
C MET A 27 5.05 14.07 15.66
N THR A 28 5.99 15.00 15.87
CA THR A 28 6.90 15.48 14.82
C THR A 28 7.74 14.35 14.20
N ALA A 29 8.09 13.36 14.98
CA ALA A 29 8.85 12.19 14.51
C ALA A 29 8.16 11.45 13.35
N LEU A 30 6.81 11.42 13.28
CA LEU A 30 6.05 10.79 12.18
C LEU A 30 6.12 11.53 10.84
N LEU A 31 6.73 12.71 10.80
CA LEU A 31 7.08 13.40 9.55
C LEU A 31 8.38 12.85 8.93
N GLY A 32 9.08 11.98 9.66
CA GLY A 32 10.39 11.48 9.28
C GLY A 32 10.38 10.14 8.58
N ILE A 33 11.44 9.91 7.80
CA ILE A 33 11.85 8.61 7.28
C ILE A 33 13.06 8.18 8.09
N VAL A 34 13.00 6.98 8.67
CA VAL A 34 14.16 6.34 9.29
C VAL A 34 15.02 5.74 8.19
N ILE A 35 16.29 6.08 8.20
CA ILE A 35 17.35 5.46 7.40
C ILE A 35 18.15 4.59 8.36
N ASP A 36 18.13 3.29 8.16
CA ASP A 36 18.84 2.29 8.96
C ASP A 36 19.86 1.57 8.07
N VAL A 37 21.11 1.61 8.47
CA VAL A 37 22.25 1.08 7.71
C VAL A 37 22.94 0.02 8.55
N ASP A 38 22.54 -1.25 8.31
CA ASP A 38 23.11 -2.43 8.99
C ASP A 38 23.08 -3.66 8.06
N GLY A 39 24.17 -3.87 7.31
CA GLY A 39 24.23 -4.89 6.26
C GLY A 39 23.63 -4.43 4.94
N ASP A 40 22.37 -4.03 4.92
CA ASP A 40 21.68 -3.33 3.84
C ASP A 40 21.22 -1.94 4.31
N VAL A 41 20.81 -1.09 3.38
CA VAL A 41 20.14 0.17 3.73
C VAL A 41 18.64 -0.04 3.70
N THR A 42 18.00 0.25 4.82
CA THR A 42 16.55 0.16 4.97
C THR A 42 15.96 1.54 5.23
N LEU A 43 14.96 1.89 4.45
CA LEU A 43 14.12 3.07 4.65
C LEU A 43 12.78 2.63 5.25
N SER A 44 12.29 3.37 6.24
CA SER A 44 10.97 3.09 6.82
C SER A 44 10.25 4.35 7.27
N ALA A 45 8.92 4.34 7.12
CA ALA A 45 8.02 5.39 7.59
C ALA A 45 6.71 4.80 8.12
N SER A 46 6.03 5.55 8.98
CA SER A 46 4.73 5.16 9.54
C SER A 46 3.91 6.38 9.93
N ASP A 47 2.58 6.23 9.85
CA ASP A 47 1.59 7.16 10.42
C ASP A 47 0.82 6.57 11.61
N LEU A 48 1.29 5.46 12.19
CA LEU A 48 0.71 4.62 13.24
C LEU A 48 -0.39 3.66 12.77
N GLU A 49 -1.10 3.95 11.70
CA GLU A 49 -2.08 3.04 11.09
C GLU A 49 -1.43 2.17 10.02
N THR A 50 -0.54 2.78 9.25
CA THR A 50 0.23 2.11 8.21
C THR A 50 1.73 2.29 8.43
N SER A 51 2.50 1.30 8.05
CA SER A 51 3.94 1.41 7.97
C SER A 51 4.44 0.84 6.66
N ALA A 52 5.44 1.50 6.08
CA ALA A 52 6.12 1.03 4.89
C ALA A 52 7.61 0.91 5.15
N LYS A 53 8.20 -0.13 4.59
CA LYS A 53 9.62 -0.40 4.64
C LYS A 53 10.12 -0.75 3.24
N SER A 54 11.30 -0.27 2.90
CA SER A 54 11.99 -0.63 1.66
C SER A 54 13.45 -0.87 1.94
N SER A 55 13.98 -1.97 1.41
CA SER A 55 15.41 -2.30 1.50
C SER A 55 16.08 -2.09 0.16
N LEU A 56 17.28 -1.56 0.19
CA LEU A 56 18.09 -1.32 -1.00
C LEU A 56 19.55 -1.74 -0.76
N LYS A 57 20.17 -2.26 -1.79
CA LYS A 57 21.58 -2.59 -1.77
C LYS A 57 22.41 -1.31 -1.94
N ALA A 58 23.42 -1.13 -1.12
CA ALA A 58 24.30 0.03 -1.13
C ALA A 58 25.73 -0.36 -0.75
N GLU A 59 26.69 0.43 -1.16
CA GLU A 59 28.06 0.34 -0.66
C GLU A 59 28.13 1.01 0.71
N ILE A 60 28.20 0.23 1.77
CA ILE A 60 28.22 0.71 3.16
C ILE A 60 29.65 0.87 3.63
N LYS A 61 30.00 2.09 4.05
CA LYS A 61 31.30 2.41 4.69
C LYS A 61 31.20 2.49 6.20
N GLU A 62 30.06 3.01 6.71
CA GLU A 62 29.81 3.15 8.13
C GLU A 62 28.35 2.88 8.42
N LYS A 63 28.07 2.01 9.41
CA LYS A 63 26.74 1.72 9.91
C LYS A 63 26.18 2.92 10.68
N GLY A 64 24.86 2.91 10.87
CA GLY A 64 24.19 3.87 11.70
C GLY A 64 22.72 4.02 11.37
N ARG A 65 22.00 4.73 12.22
CA ARG A 65 20.56 4.93 12.10
C ARG A 65 20.22 6.39 12.36
N VAL A 66 19.36 6.96 11.51
CA VAL A 66 18.98 8.36 11.59
C VAL A 66 17.55 8.57 11.12
N LEU A 67 16.89 9.57 11.70
CA LEU A 67 15.57 10.03 11.27
C LEU A 67 15.73 11.37 10.55
N VAL A 68 15.21 11.48 9.32
CA VAL A 68 15.27 12.70 8.50
C VAL A 68 13.88 13.13 8.04
N PRO A 69 13.64 14.43 7.77
CA PRO A 69 12.36 14.91 7.26
C PRO A 69 12.00 14.21 5.95
N GLY A 70 10.93 13.41 5.96
CA GLY A 70 10.60 12.51 4.86
C GLY A 70 10.18 13.24 3.59
N ARG A 71 9.39 14.32 3.70
CA ARG A 71 8.98 15.12 2.53
C ARG A 71 10.18 15.77 1.85
N LEU A 72 11.08 16.34 2.65
CA LEU A 72 12.31 16.96 2.11
C LEU A 72 13.22 15.93 1.45
N LEU A 73 13.39 14.74 2.05
CA LEU A 73 14.12 13.64 1.43
C LEU A 73 13.47 13.22 0.09
N ALA A 74 12.12 13.16 0.04
CA ALA A 74 11.41 12.82 -1.18
C ALA A 74 11.56 13.87 -2.30
N GLU A 75 11.59 15.14 -1.96
CA GLU A 75 11.84 16.22 -2.92
C GLU A 75 13.28 16.17 -3.44
N ILE A 76 14.25 16.02 -2.55
CA ILE A 76 15.66 15.89 -2.91
C ILE A 76 15.86 14.67 -3.81
N SER A 77 15.32 13.50 -3.45
CA SER A 77 15.50 12.28 -4.23
C SER A 77 15.04 12.40 -5.68
N ARG A 78 13.97 13.16 -5.93
CA ARG A 78 13.46 13.44 -7.30
C ARG A 78 14.35 14.41 -8.08
N SER A 79 15.11 15.26 -7.41
CA SER A 79 15.98 16.26 -8.03
C SER A 79 17.42 15.78 -8.22
N LEU A 80 17.75 14.59 -7.71
CA LEU A 80 19.11 14.04 -7.85
C LEU A 80 19.40 13.70 -9.31
N PRO A 81 20.62 14.00 -9.79
CA PRO A 81 21.08 13.53 -11.09
C PRO A 81 21.22 12.00 -11.07
N ASN A 82 21.16 11.37 -12.25
CA ASN A 82 21.36 9.92 -12.38
C ASN A 82 22.85 9.55 -12.20
N LYS A 83 23.32 9.67 -10.98
CA LYS A 83 24.69 9.40 -10.53
C LYS A 83 24.68 8.78 -9.14
N PRO A 84 25.72 8.03 -8.75
CA PRO A 84 25.86 7.52 -7.39
C PRO A 84 25.71 8.65 -6.37
N THR A 85 24.88 8.41 -5.36
CA THR A 85 24.57 9.36 -4.29
C THR A 85 25.20 8.91 -2.99
N ILE A 86 25.95 9.79 -2.37
CA ILE A 86 26.67 9.53 -1.12
C ILE A 86 25.93 10.21 0.02
N PHE A 87 25.55 9.41 1.04
CA PHE A 87 25.00 9.88 2.31
C PHE A 87 26.10 9.86 3.37
N THR A 88 26.21 10.93 4.12
CA THR A 88 27.15 11.03 5.26
C THR A 88 26.46 11.74 6.41
N LEU A 89 26.40 11.09 7.58
CA LEU A 89 25.92 11.74 8.81
C LEU A 89 27.06 12.55 9.41
N ASP A 90 26.82 13.84 9.59
CA ASP A 90 27.74 14.81 10.16
C ASP A 90 27.02 15.60 11.27
N GLY A 91 27.30 15.23 12.52
CA GLY A 91 26.60 15.78 13.67
C GLY A 91 25.07 15.57 13.60
N ASN A 92 24.33 16.66 13.51
CA ASN A 92 22.87 16.68 13.42
C ASN A 92 22.35 16.91 11.98
N ARG A 93 23.17 16.62 10.96
CA ARG A 93 22.80 16.75 9.56
C ARG A 93 23.23 15.54 8.75
N VAL A 94 22.43 15.19 7.78
CA VAL A 94 22.79 14.19 6.75
C VAL A 94 23.16 14.95 5.47
N GLN A 95 24.41 14.85 5.07
CA GLN A 95 24.93 15.37 3.81
C GLN A 95 24.54 14.38 2.69
N VAL A 96 23.95 14.87 1.61
CA VAL A 96 23.57 14.11 0.42
C VAL A 96 24.29 14.70 -0.77
N ASN A 97 25.23 13.96 -1.34
CA ASN A 97 26.06 14.40 -2.45
C ASN A 97 25.87 13.50 -3.67
N SER A 98 25.51 14.06 -4.81
CA SER A 98 25.36 13.34 -6.08
C SER A 98 25.90 14.19 -7.23
N GLY A 99 27.07 13.83 -7.75
CA GLY A 99 27.77 14.64 -8.75
C GLY A 99 28.10 16.04 -8.22
N SER A 100 27.58 17.09 -8.88
CA SER A 100 27.69 18.49 -8.44
C SER A 100 26.62 18.92 -7.43
N ALA A 101 25.54 18.14 -7.27
CA ALA A 101 24.46 18.45 -6.36
C ALA A 101 24.85 18.10 -4.92
N LYS A 102 24.62 19.04 -4.00
CA LYS A 102 24.92 18.90 -2.57
C LYS A 102 23.74 19.42 -1.77
N PHE A 103 23.22 18.57 -0.87
CA PHE A 103 22.13 18.91 0.02
C PHE A 103 22.50 18.55 1.47
N ALA A 104 21.90 19.25 2.41
CA ALA A 104 22.03 18.95 3.84
C ALA A 104 20.64 18.84 4.46
N LEU A 105 20.31 17.66 4.97
CA LEU A 105 19.07 17.37 5.69
C LEU A 105 19.28 17.48 7.19
N PRO A 106 18.46 18.22 7.94
CA PRO A 106 18.51 18.17 9.39
C PRO A 106 18.06 16.78 9.87
N THR A 107 18.55 16.34 11.00
CA THR A 107 18.06 15.13 11.67
C THR A 107 16.90 15.46 12.60
N LEU A 108 15.97 14.50 12.78
CA LEU A 108 14.91 14.54 13.76
C LEU A 108 15.26 13.63 14.96
N PRO A 109 14.64 13.83 16.13
CA PRO A 109 14.87 12.99 17.30
C PRO A 109 14.43 11.54 17.03
N LEU A 110 15.38 10.64 16.87
CA LEU A 110 15.10 9.22 16.58
C LEU A 110 14.49 8.49 17.77
N ASN A 111 14.81 8.89 18.99
CA ASN A 111 14.27 8.31 20.22
C ASN A 111 12.75 8.51 20.40
N GLU A 112 12.19 9.49 19.72
CA GLU A 112 10.74 9.76 19.72
C GLU A 112 10.00 8.94 18.63
N TYR A 113 10.73 8.27 17.73
CA TYR A 113 10.11 7.50 16.66
C TYR A 113 9.54 6.18 17.20
N PRO A 114 8.26 5.87 16.95
CA PRO A 114 7.63 4.67 17.48
C PRO A 114 8.22 3.41 16.85
N ASN A 115 8.15 2.30 17.57
CA ASN A 115 8.48 1.00 17.01
C ASN A 115 7.45 0.63 15.94
N LEU A 116 7.95 0.25 14.77
CA LEU A 116 7.08 -0.19 13.69
C LEU A 116 6.48 -1.56 14.00
N PRO A 117 5.19 -1.78 13.65
CA PRO A 117 4.59 -3.09 13.80
C PRO A 117 5.34 -4.10 12.92
N LYS A 118 5.51 -5.30 13.45
CA LYS A 118 6.11 -6.39 12.68
C LYS A 118 5.12 -6.90 11.64
N LEU A 119 5.63 -7.19 10.46
CA LEU A 119 4.84 -7.87 9.43
C LEU A 119 4.33 -9.21 9.99
N PRO A 120 3.04 -9.54 9.87
CA PRO A 120 2.54 -10.86 10.22
C PRO A 120 3.21 -11.95 9.38
N ASN A 121 3.13 -13.20 9.82
CA ASN A 121 3.59 -14.32 9.01
C ASN A 121 2.82 -14.39 7.70
N THR A 122 3.50 -14.74 6.62
CA THR A 122 2.89 -14.87 5.28
C THR A 122 1.77 -15.90 5.33
N SER A 123 0.58 -15.48 4.89
CA SER A 123 -0.59 -16.35 4.77
C SER A 123 -0.70 -16.98 3.38
N GLY A 124 0.00 -16.44 2.39
CA GLY A 124 0.04 -16.98 1.03
C GLY A 124 0.60 -15.98 0.01
N MET A 125 0.55 -16.36 -1.26
CA MET A 125 1.10 -15.61 -2.39
C MET A 125 0.00 -15.23 -3.39
N ILE A 126 0.12 -14.05 -3.98
CA ILE A 126 -0.82 -13.53 -4.97
C ILE A 126 0.00 -13.00 -6.16
N ALA A 127 -0.48 -13.22 -7.39
CA ALA A 127 0.08 -12.55 -8.56
C ALA A 127 -0.15 -11.04 -8.46
N SER A 128 0.90 -10.24 -8.55
CA SER A 128 0.86 -8.81 -8.22
C SER A 128 0.00 -8.00 -9.19
N ASP A 129 -0.02 -8.35 -10.46
CA ASP A 129 -0.85 -7.73 -11.50
C ASP A 129 -2.34 -8.00 -11.28
N ILE A 130 -2.70 -9.25 -10.94
CA ILE A 130 -4.08 -9.65 -10.61
C ILE A 130 -4.56 -8.89 -9.37
N PHE A 131 -3.72 -8.83 -8.33
CA PHE A 131 -4.03 -8.09 -7.10
C PHE A 131 -4.24 -6.60 -7.38
N ALA A 132 -3.31 -5.96 -8.08
CA ALA A 132 -3.38 -4.54 -8.38
C ALA A 132 -4.62 -4.19 -9.23
N THR A 133 -4.94 -5.02 -10.21
CA THR A 133 -6.13 -4.87 -11.04
C THR A 133 -7.40 -4.98 -10.20
N ALA A 134 -7.50 -6.01 -9.35
CA ALA A 134 -8.66 -6.22 -8.49
C ALA A 134 -8.87 -5.05 -7.51
N VAL A 135 -7.80 -4.61 -6.84
CA VAL A 135 -7.86 -3.46 -5.93
C VAL A 135 -8.34 -2.20 -6.64
N ASN A 136 -7.80 -1.90 -7.83
CA ASN A 136 -8.20 -0.71 -8.59
C ASN A 136 -9.66 -0.77 -9.04
N GLN A 137 -10.16 -1.94 -9.41
CA GLN A 137 -11.56 -2.14 -9.80
C GLN A 137 -12.52 -1.96 -8.63
N VAL A 138 -12.15 -2.44 -7.43
CA VAL A 138 -13.01 -2.42 -6.25
C VAL A 138 -12.94 -1.07 -5.52
N ALA A 139 -11.75 -0.45 -5.44
CA ALA A 139 -11.54 0.79 -4.71
C ALA A 139 -12.43 1.96 -5.21
N ILE A 140 -12.89 1.92 -6.46
CA ILE A 140 -13.75 2.95 -7.05
C ILE A 140 -15.09 3.05 -6.31
N ALA A 141 -15.60 1.92 -5.79
CA ALA A 141 -16.87 1.87 -5.08
C ALA A 141 -16.76 2.21 -3.59
N ALA A 142 -15.57 2.37 -3.05
CA ALA A 142 -15.39 2.75 -1.64
C ALA A 142 -15.85 4.19 -1.39
N GLY A 143 -16.48 4.41 -0.24
CA GLY A 143 -16.90 5.73 0.22
C GLY A 143 -15.71 6.65 0.50
N ARG A 144 -15.95 7.95 0.48
CA ARG A 144 -14.95 8.99 0.79
C ARG A 144 -15.26 9.74 2.09
N ASP A 145 -16.36 9.41 2.72
CA ASP A 145 -16.83 10.04 3.94
C ASP A 145 -16.22 9.34 5.16
N ASP A 146 -15.26 9.99 5.80
CA ASP A 146 -14.58 9.47 7.00
C ASP A 146 -15.51 9.34 8.22
N SER A 147 -16.75 9.90 8.17
CA SER A 147 -17.76 9.67 9.22
C SER A 147 -18.31 8.23 9.21
N LEU A 148 -18.13 7.51 8.12
CA LEU A 148 -18.50 6.11 7.94
C LEU A 148 -17.27 5.25 7.60
N PRO A 149 -16.35 5.02 8.54
CA PRO A 149 -15.05 4.41 8.29
C PRO A 149 -15.13 3.05 7.59
N THR A 150 -16.13 2.23 7.93
CA THR A 150 -16.33 0.90 7.33
C THR A 150 -16.58 0.96 5.82
N LEU A 151 -17.23 2.02 5.33
CA LEU A 151 -17.51 2.22 3.92
C LEU A 151 -16.31 2.82 3.14
N THR A 152 -15.33 3.40 3.84
CA THR A 152 -14.07 3.84 3.21
C THR A 152 -13.11 2.70 2.93
N GLY A 153 -13.46 1.50 3.38
CA GLY A 153 -12.64 0.28 3.29
C GLY A 153 -12.99 -0.60 2.11
N ILE A 154 -12.05 -1.48 1.80
CA ILE A 154 -12.24 -2.69 1.01
C ILE A 154 -12.31 -3.85 1.98
N HIS A 155 -13.41 -4.58 1.95
CA HIS A 155 -13.56 -5.84 2.65
C HIS A 155 -12.88 -6.94 1.85
N ILE A 156 -11.94 -7.64 2.48
CA ILE A 156 -11.19 -8.76 1.93
C ILE A 156 -11.66 -10.00 2.66
N GLU A 157 -12.26 -10.93 1.94
CA GLU A 157 -12.70 -12.23 2.45
C GLU A 157 -11.83 -13.31 1.81
N VAL A 158 -11.14 -14.07 2.64
CA VAL A 158 -10.31 -15.20 2.23
C VAL A 158 -11.08 -16.48 2.48
N ASN A 159 -11.26 -17.27 1.44
CA ASN A 159 -11.89 -18.58 1.51
C ASN A 159 -11.06 -19.57 0.69
N LYS A 160 -10.23 -20.34 1.41
CA LYS A 160 -9.31 -21.32 0.81
C LYS A 160 -8.43 -20.65 -0.26
N ASN A 161 -8.56 -21.05 -1.52
CA ASN A 161 -7.77 -20.56 -2.67
C ASN A 161 -8.37 -19.35 -3.38
N THR A 162 -9.39 -18.72 -2.81
CA THR A 162 -10.07 -17.54 -3.39
C THR A 162 -10.04 -16.39 -2.40
N ILE A 163 -9.72 -15.20 -2.91
CA ILE A 163 -9.86 -13.93 -2.21
C ILE A 163 -10.99 -13.16 -2.87
N THR A 164 -12.01 -12.79 -2.10
CA THR A 164 -13.08 -11.90 -2.52
C THR A 164 -12.85 -10.51 -1.94
N MET A 165 -12.79 -9.50 -2.79
CA MET A 165 -12.71 -8.10 -2.41
C MET A 165 -14.05 -7.43 -2.69
N ALA A 166 -14.57 -6.65 -1.73
CA ALA A 166 -15.81 -5.90 -1.87
C ALA A 166 -15.67 -4.49 -1.32
N ALA A 167 -16.25 -3.50 -1.99
CA ALA A 167 -16.39 -2.14 -1.50
C ALA A 167 -17.75 -1.56 -1.89
N THR A 168 -18.29 -0.67 -1.06
CA THR A 168 -19.57 0.01 -1.30
C THR A 168 -19.58 1.38 -0.62
N ASP A 169 -20.31 2.32 -1.21
CA ASP A 169 -20.63 3.63 -0.64
C ASP A 169 -22.14 3.80 -0.39
N ARG A 170 -22.89 2.69 -0.36
CA ARG A 170 -24.37 2.57 -0.27
C ARG A 170 -25.10 2.76 -1.61
N TYR A 171 -24.53 3.44 -2.59
CA TYR A 171 -25.14 3.69 -3.90
C TYR A 171 -24.63 2.72 -4.96
N ARG A 172 -23.41 2.24 -4.83
CA ARG A 172 -22.75 1.30 -5.73
C ARG A 172 -22.01 0.25 -4.93
N LEU A 173 -21.85 -0.91 -5.53
CA LEU A 173 -21.13 -2.05 -4.99
C LEU A 173 -20.18 -2.57 -6.07
N ALA A 174 -18.92 -2.77 -5.72
CA ALA A 174 -17.98 -3.52 -6.54
C ALA A 174 -17.52 -4.75 -5.78
N VAL A 175 -17.53 -5.89 -6.47
CA VAL A 175 -17.04 -7.17 -5.94
C VAL A 175 -16.09 -7.78 -6.96
N ARG A 176 -14.96 -8.28 -6.51
CA ARG A 176 -13.99 -8.98 -7.35
C ARG A 176 -13.43 -10.18 -6.62
N GLU A 177 -13.46 -11.32 -7.29
CA GLU A 177 -12.82 -12.55 -6.85
C GLU A 177 -11.51 -12.74 -7.61
N ILE A 178 -10.47 -13.16 -6.89
CA ILE A 178 -9.16 -13.47 -7.46
C ILE A 178 -8.63 -14.79 -6.89
N PRO A 179 -7.91 -15.59 -7.69
CA PRO A 179 -7.20 -16.74 -7.20
C PRO A 179 -5.95 -16.32 -6.44
N TRP A 180 -5.56 -17.11 -5.45
CA TRP A 180 -4.31 -16.99 -4.72
C TRP A 180 -3.81 -18.35 -4.26
N THR A 181 -2.58 -18.41 -3.79
CA THR A 181 -1.97 -19.63 -3.26
C THR A 181 -1.79 -19.46 -1.75
N PRO A 182 -2.70 -20.04 -0.93
CA PRO A 182 -2.60 -19.98 0.52
C PRO A 182 -1.48 -20.86 1.07
N SER A 183 -0.86 -20.46 2.18
CA SER A 183 0.06 -21.31 2.94
C SER A 183 -0.70 -22.40 3.71
N ASP A 184 -1.92 -22.11 4.14
CA ASP A 184 -2.86 -23.06 4.74
C ASP A 184 -4.09 -23.20 3.83
N PRO A 185 -4.31 -24.38 3.21
CA PRO A 185 -5.43 -24.61 2.29
C PRO A 185 -6.82 -24.44 2.91
N GLU A 186 -6.96 -24.55 4.23
CA GLU A 186 -8.23 -24.40 4.94
C GLU A 186 -8.42 -22.98 5.52
N LEU A 187 -7.50 -22.05 5.23
CA LEU A 187 -7.58 -20.69 5.74
C LEU A 187 -8.89 -20.01 5.32
N THR A 188 -9.65 -19.60 6.31
CA THR A 188 -10.85 -18.78 6.14
C THR A 188 -10.77 -17.61 7.12
N THR A 189 -10.73 -16.40 6.60
CA THR A 189 -10.61 -15.18 7.41
C THR A 189 -11.13 -13.97 6.64
N SER A 190 -11.34 -12.88 7.33
CA SER A 190 -11.75 -11.63 6.70
C SER A 190 -11.03 -10.43 7.33
N ALA A 191 -10.94 -9.37 6.55
CA ALA A 191 -10.30 -8.13 6.96
C ALA A 191 -10.92 -6.93 6.26
N LEU A 192 -10.87 -5.78 6.90
CA LEU A 192 -11.32 -4.51 6.33
C LEU A 192 -10.16 -3.52 6.31
N LEU A 193 -9.77 -3.06 5.13
CA LEU A 193 -8.66 -2.14 4.92
C LEU A 193 -9.11 -0.87 4.24
N ARG A 194 -8.51 0.25 4.63
CA ARG A 194 -8.77 1.53 3.98
C ARG A 194 -8.45 1.45 2.47
N ALA A 195 -9.44 1.72 1.63
CA ALA A 195 -9.35 1.56 0.17
C ALA A 195 -8.21 2.40 -0.44
N ARG A 196 -8.02 3.63 0.06
CA ARG A 196 -6.95 4.52 -0.40
C ARG A 196 -5.57 3.92 -0.14
N THR A 197 -5.33 3.41 1.07
CA THR A 197 -4.07 2.78 1.47
C THR A 197 -3.76 1.57 0.58
N LEU A 198 -4.78 0.74 0.34
CA LEU A 198 -4.62 -0.46 -0.49
C LEU A 198 -4.37 -0.11 -1.96
N ALA A 199 -5.06 0.90 -2.51
CA ALA A 199 -4.86 1.36 -3.88
C ALA A 199 -3.47 1.98 -4.09
N ASP A 200 -2.97 2.74 -3.11
CA ASP A 200 -1.63 3.31 -3.17
C ASP A 200 -0.54 2.23 -3.11
N ALA A 201 -0.74 1.18 -2.32
CA ALA A 201 0.14 0.01 -2.30
C ALA A 201 0.11 -0.75 -3.63
N ALA A 202 -1.08 -1.06 -4.13
CA ALA A 202 -1.28 -1.83 -5.36
C ALA A 202 -0.58 -1.22 -6.57
N ARG A 203 -0.61 0.11 -6.73
CA ARG A 203 0.08 0.82 -7.84
C ARG A 203 1.58 0.56 -7.88
N THR A 204 2.22 0.40 -6.72
CA THR A 204 3.67 0.22 -6.66
C THR A 204 4.06 -1.25 -6.76
N ILE A 205 3.20 -2.12 -6.23
CA ILE A 205 3.42 -3.57 -6.22
C ILE A 205 3.17 -4.19 -7.61
N ALA A 206 2.35 -3.55 -8.46
CA ALA A 206 2.01 -4.04 -9.79
C ALA A 206 3.23 -4.34 -10.69
N THR A 207 4.40 -3.80 -10.39
CA THR A 207 5.65 -4.03 -11.15
C THR A 207 6.38 -5.32 -10.77
N THR A 208 5.98 -5.98 -9.69
CA THR A 208 6.58 -7.25 -9.23
C THR A 208 5.77 -8.43 -9.76
N LYS A 209 6.37 -9.63 -9.78
CA LYS A 209 5.66 -10.84 -10.25
C LYS A 209 4.68 -11.35 -9.20
N GLU A 210 5.13 -11.46 -7.97
CA GLU A 210 4.39 -12.04 -6.87
C GLU A 210 4.44 -11.13 -5.63
N LEU A 211 3.39 -11.22 -4.87
CA LEU A 211 3.16 -10.49 -3.64
C LEU A 211 2.91 -11.49 -2.53
N SER A 212 3.68 -11.42 -1.46
CA SER A 212 3.39 -12.12 -0.23
C SER A 212 2.30 -11.37 0.53
N PHE A 213 1.22 -12.06 0.86
CA PHE A 213 0.10 -11.55 1.61
C PHE A 213 0.05 -12.17 3.00
N ALA A 214 -0.12 -11.34 4.02
CA ALA A 214 -0.11 -11.74 5.41
C ALA A 214 -1.31 -11.14 6.15
N ILE A 215 -2.07 -11.97 6.84
CA ILE A 215 -3.18 -11.54 7.70
C ILE A 215 -2.89 -12.05 9.11
N ALA A 216 -2.90 -11.15 10.10
CA ALA A 216 -2.84 -11.55 11.48
C ALA A 216 -4.09 -12.36 11.84
N PRO A 217 -3.96 -13.45 12.61
CA PRO A 217 -5.09 -14.24 13.05
C PRO A 217 -6.06 -13.37 13.88
N THR A 218 -7.34 -13.69 13.85
CA THR A 218 -8.41 -12.97 14.57
C THR A 218 -8.20 -12.91 16.07
N THR A 219 -7.39 -13.82 16.62
CA THR A 219 -7.01 -13.89 18.04
C THR A 219 -5.85 -12.94 18.39
N ALA A 220 -5.18 -12.33 17.39
CA ALA A 220 -4.06 -11.42 17.64
C ALA A 220 -4.55 -10.11 18.28
N THR A 221 -3.77 -9.59 19.22
CA THR A 221 -4.04 -8.30 19.87
C THR A 221 -4.04 -7.15 18.88
N GLU A 222 -3.19 -7.23 17.86
CA GLU A 222 -3.15 -6.27 16.77
C GLU A 222 -3.67 -6.91 15.48
N ARG A 223 -4.74 -6.35 14.95
CA ARG A 223 -5.34 -6.80 13.69
C ARG A 223 -4.59 -6.16 12.52
N LEU A 224 -3.49 -6.79 12.13
CA LEU A 224 -2.59 -6.30 11.09
C LEU A 224 -2.77 -7.09 9.81
N ILE A 225 -2.61 -6.40 8.70
CA ILE A 225 -2.43 -6.98 7.37
C ILE A 225 -1.12 -6.49 6.81
N GLY A 226 -0.42 -7.38 6.12
CA GLY A 226 0.84 -7.07 5.49
C GLY A 226 0.91 -7.51 4.05
N PHE A 227 1.65 -6.74 3.29
CA PHE A 227 2.01 -7.01 1.90
C PHE A 227 3.51 -6.88 1.78
N SER A 228 4.16 -7.86 1.17
CA SER A 228 5.60 -7.77 0.94
C SER A 228 6.02 -8.36 -0.40
N THR A 229 7.06 -7.76 -0.93
CA THR A 229 7.85 -8.24 -2.07
C THR A 229 9.28 -8.43 -1.59
N ASP A 230 10.22 -8.77 -2.45
CA ASP A 230 11.62 -8.97 -2.08
C ASP A 230 12.26 -7.75 -1.40
N THR A 231 11.88 -6.54 -1.82
CA THR A 231 12.52 -5.30 -1.35
C THR A 231 11.59 -4.34 -0.64
N LYS A 232 10.27 -4.50 -0.76
CA LYS A 232 9.27 -3.58 -0.21
C LYS A 232 8.29 -4.33 0.67
N SER A 233 7.92 -3.73 1.77
CA SER A 233 6.84 -4.23 2.62
C SER A 233 5.98 -3.10 3.14
N MET A 234 4.74 -3.42 3.40
CA MET A 234 3.75 -2.53 3.99
C MET A 234 2.94 -3.31 5.02
N THR A 235 2.67 -2.69 6.13
CA THR A 235 1.76 -3.22 7.16
C THR A 235 0.69 -2.18 7.43
N SER A 236 -0.56 -2.61 7.53
CA SER A 236 -1.70 -1.74 7.84
C SER A 236 -2.55 -2.34 8.95
N ARG A 237 -3.05 -1.50 9.83
CA ARG A 237 -4.11 -1.87 10.76
C ARG A 237 -5.41 -2.02 10.01
N GLN A 238 -6.21 -3.00 10.42
CA GLN A 238 -7.57 -3.16 9.91
C GLN A 238 -8.45 -2.04 10.46
N LEU A 239 -9.43 -1.62 9.65
CA LEU A 239 -10.50 -0.75 10.12
C LEU A 239 -11.40 -1.51 11.10
N ASP A 240 -11.84 -0.82 12.14
CA ASP A 240 -12.81 -1.35 13.07
C ASP A 240 -14.23 -1.29 12.47
N GLY A 241 -15.04 -2.28 12.84
CA GLY A 241 -16.44 -2.38 12.44
C GLY A 241 -16.73 -3.54 11.50
N THR A 242 -18.00 -3.73 11.21
CA THR A 242 -18.48 -4.80 10.33
C THR A 242 -18.88 -4.24 8.99
N PHE A 243 -18.33 -4.83 7.91
CA PHE A 243 -18.74 -4.46 6.56
C PHE A 243 -20.19 -4.88 6.30
N PRO A 244 -21.02 -4.06 5.63
CA PRO A 244 -22.41 -4.40 5.36
C PRO A 244 -22.56 -5.71 4.59
N PRO A 245 -23.57 -6.53 4.92
CA PRO A 245 -23.83 -7.76 4.18
C PRO A 245 -24.29 -7.40 2.76
N TYR A 246 -23.56 -7.85 1.76
CA TYR A 246 -23.78 -7.47 0.34
C TYR A 246 -24.15 -8.66 -0.56
N LYS A 247 -23.89 -9.88 -0.12
CA LYS A 247 -24.06 -11.07 -0.97
C LYS A 247 -25.50 -11.23 -1.49
N HIS A 248 -26.49 -10.85 -0.69
CA HIS A 248 -27.92 -10.90 -1.05
C HIS A 248 -28.32 -9.84 -2.09
N LEU A 249 -27.48 -8.81 -2.31
CA LEU A 249 -27.72 -7.78 -3.31
C LEU A 249 -27.30 -8.22 -4.71
N ILE A 250 -26.51 -9.28 -4.82
CA ILE A 250 -26.04 -9.82 -6.10
C ILE A 250 -27.09 -10.83 -6.58
N PRO A 251 -27.80 -10.58 -7.72
CA PRO A 251 -28.78 -11.51 -8.22
C PRO A 251 -28.08 -12.78 -8.70
N THR A 252 -28.68 -13.90 -8.37
CA THR A 252 -28.25 -15.22 -8.86
C THR A 252 -28.79 -15.54 -10.24
N GLU A 253 -29.92 -14.90 -10.61
CA GLU A 253 -30.59 -15.10 -11.89
C GLU A 253 -30.87 -13.75 -12.55
N SER A 254 -30.75 -13.68 -13.87
CA SER A 254 -31.10 -12.51 -14.69
C SER A 254 -32.09 -12.90 -15.77
N ALA A 255 -33.15 -12.12 -15.95
CA ALA A 255 -34.15 -12.35 -16.99
C ALA A 255 -33.62 -12.02 -18.40
N SER A 256 -32.59 -11.18 -18.49
CA SER A 256 -31.99 -10.74 -19.77
C SER A 256 -30.49 -10.52 -19.58
N THR A 257 -29.72 -10.83 -20.63
CA THR A 257 -28.28 -10.62 -20.68
C THR A 257 -27.93 -9.76 -21.89
N ALA A 258 -27.14 -8.69 -21.70
CA ALA A 258 -26.59 -7.88 -22.75
C ALA A 258 -25.06 -8.03 -22.76
N VAL A 259 -24.50 -8.30 -23.92
CA VAL A 259 -23.04 -8.31 -24.14
C VAL A 259 -22.66 -6.99 -24.81
N ILE A 260 -21.84 -6.21 -24.12
CA ILE A 260 -21.43 -4.87 -24.57
C ILE A 260 -19.90 -4.82 -24.62
N GLU A 261 -19.33 -4.30 -25.69
CA GLU A 261 -17.90 -4.04 -25.75
C GLU A 261 -17.54 -2.86 -24.84
N ARG A 262 -16.55 -3.06 -23.96
CA ARG A 262 -16.15 -2.07 -22.97
C ARG A 262 -15.70 -0.74 -23.58
N SER A 263 -15.14 -0.76 -24.79
CA SER A 263 -14.72 0.45 -25.52
C SER A 263 -15.90 1.36 -25.91
N GLU A 264 -17.11 0.81 -26.04
CA GLU A 264 -18.30 1.54 -26.44
C GLU A 264 -19.01 2.23 -25.27
N GLU A 265 -18.82 1.75 -24.05
CA GLU A 265 -19.36 2.39 -22.83
C GLU A 265 -18.88 3.84 -22.63
N HIS A 266 -17.69 4.18 -23.13
CA HIS A 266 -17.11 5.52 -22.96
C HIS A 266 -17.57 6.52 -24.02
N THR A 267 -18.22 6.08 -25.09
CA THR A 267 -18.64 6.95 -26.19
C THR A 267 -20.14 7.28 -26.19
N SER A 268 -20.95 6.57 -25.42
CA SER A 268 -22.35 6.91 -25.23
C SER A 268 -22.52 7.77 -23.99
N GLU A 269 -22.49 9.09 -24.13
CA GLU A 269 -23.15 9.99 -23.21
C GLU A 269 -24.68 9.70 -23.31
N LEU A 270 -25.11 8.66 -22.63
CA LEU A 270 -26.52 8.41 -22.40
C LEU A 270 -27.02 9.46 -21.40
N GLN A 271 -27.39 10.62 -21.92
CA GLN A 271 -28.30 11.55 -21.27
C GLN A 271 -29.68 10.90 -21.17
N SER A 272 -29.80 9.90 -20.33
CA SER A 272 -31.08 9.34 -19.96
C SER A 272 -31.35 9.64 -18.49
N PRO A 273 -32.47 10.31 -18.17
CA PRO A 273 -32.85 10.62 -16.79
C PRO A 273 -33.40 9.40 -16.03
N CYS A 274 -33.24 8.21 -16.54
CA CYS A 274 -33.70 6.98 -15.88
C CYS A 274 -32.55 6.28 -15.17
N ASN A 275 -32.75 5.96 -13.91
CA ASN A 275 -31.88 5.17 -13.05
C ASN A 275 -31.49 3.83 -13.70
N LEU A 276 -30.47 3.86 -14.54
CA LEU A 276 -29.82 2.66 -15.04
C LEU A 276 -28.79 2.23 -14.01
N VAL A 277 -29.15 1.21 -13.24
CA VAL A 277 -28.19 0.46 -12.44
C VAL A 277 -27.34 -0.35 -13.43
N CYS A 278 -26.22 0.20 -13.88
CA CYS A 278 -25.21 -0.56 -14.61
C CYS A 278 -24.59 -1.59 -13.67
N ARG A 279 -25.02 -2.83 -13.81
CA ARG A 279 -24.37 -3.99 -13.21
C ARG A 279 -23.33 -4.50 -14.19
N LEU A 280 -22.08 -4.19 -13.94
CA LEU A 280 -20.95 -4.87 -14.57
C LEU A 280 -20.85 -6.28 -13.99
N LEU A 281 -21.50 -7.25 -14.62
CA LEU A 281 -21.18 -8.64 -14.48
C LEU A 281 -19.89 -8.87 -15.29
N LEU A 282 -18.75 -8.88 -14.64
CA LEU A 282 -17.50 -9.31 -15.26
C LEU A 282 -17.54 -10.82 -15.42
N GLU A 283 -17.92 -11.30 -16.60
CA GLU A 283 -17.76 -12.71 -16.94
C GLU A 283 -16.29 -13.08 -16.98
N LYS A 284 -16.01 -14.26 -16.38
CA LYS A 284 -14.74 -14.97 -16.55
C LYS A 284 -14.58 -15.36 -18.03
N LYS A 285 -13.53 -14.89 -18.65
CA LYS A 285 -12.81 -15.60 -19.71
C LYS A 285 -11.37 -15.77 -19.29
#